data_80e9d59831f943ec4333d646ea33d16e
#
_entry.id   80e9d59831f943ec4333d646ea33d16e
#
_cell.length_a   1.000
_cell.length_b   1.000
_cell.length_c   1.000
_cell.angle_alpha   90.00
_cell.angle_beta   90.00
_cell.angle_gamma   90.00
#
_symmetry.space_group_name_H-M   'P 1'
#
loop_
_entity.id
_entity.type
_entity.pdbx_description
1 polymer ?
#
loop_
_entity_poly.entity_id
_entity_poly.type
_entity_poly.pdbx_seq_one_letter_code
_entity_poly.pdbx_strand_id
1 'polypeptide(L)'
;MSKHSRLKKRGFSLLELLAVVTILGIIAAIIVPRVTVSSATAKQKVRDHHKATINAAVERYYIDNNAWPAADLSNIGSNANYFPDGIPVNPVDGTSYSLNTTTHRVN
;
A
#
# COMPACT_ATOMS: atom_id res chain seq x y z
N MET A 1 -31.04 -49.14 19.86
CA MET A 1 -30.66 -48.01 20.55
C MET A 1 -30.31 -46.81 19.73
N SER A 2 -31.13 -46.57 18.75
CA SER A 2 -30.95 -45.43 17.86
C SER A 2 -30.97 -44.09 18.55
N LYS A 3 -31.66 -43.92 19.66
CA LYS A 3 -31.73 -42.65 20.38
C LYS A 3 -30.36 -42.20 20.92
N HIS A 4 -29.60 -43.14 21.44
CA HIS A 4 -28.25 -42.79 21.95
C HIS A 4 -27.32 -42.39 20.82
N SER A 5 -27.38 -43.04 19.69
CA SER A 5 -26.61 -42.68 18.52
C SER A 5 -26.94 -41.28 18.02
N ARG A 6 -28.23 -40.91 18.02
CA ARG A 6 -28.66 -39.57 17.62
C ARG A 6 -28.12 -38.50 18.53
N LEU A 7 -28.16 -38.72 19.85
CA LEU A 7 -27.65 -37.77 20.82
C LEU A 7 -26.14 -37.55 20.66
N LYS A 8 -25.40 -38.61 20.40
CA LYS A 8 -23.95 -38.50 20.17
C LYS A 8 -23.62 -37.76 18.88
N LYS A 9 -24.51 -37.80 17.91
CA LYS A 9 -24.29 -37.13 16.60
C LYS A 9 -24.72 -35.68 16.57
N ARG A 10 -25.22 -35.14 17.66
CA ARG A 10 -25.74 -33.78 17.70
C ARG A 10 -24.68 -32.71 17.47
N GLY A 11 -23.44 -32.99 17.71
CA GLY A 11 -22.37 -32.01 17.56
C GLY A 11 -22.31 -31.04 18.72
N PHE A 12 -22.20 -29.76 18.43
CA PHE A 12 -21.90 -28.73 19.41
C PHE A 12 -23.06 -28.38 20.33
N SER A 13 -22.79 -28.13 21.58
CA SER A 13 -23.73 -27.48 22.48
C SER A 13 -23.73 -25.96 22.24
N LEU A 14 -24.73 -25.26 22.73
CA LEU A 14 -24.75 -23.81 22.67
C LEU A 14 -23.54 -23.18 23.37
N LEU A 15 -23.12 -23.76 24.49
CA LEU A 15 -21.97 -23.24 25.22
C LEU A 15 -20.68 -23.38 24.41
N GLU A 16 -20.49 -24.49 23.72
CA GLU A 16 -19.35 -24.68 22.84
C GLU A 16 -19.34 -23.69 21.70
N LEU A 17 -20.47 -23.48 21.05
CA LEU A 17 -20.60 -22.52 19.96
C LEU A 17 -20.32 -21.11 20.46
N LEU A 18 -20.84 -20.74 21.62
CA LEU A 18 -20.58 -19.43 22.22
C LEU A 18 -19.09 -19.25 22.50
N ALA A 19 -18.43 -20.26 23.04
CA ALA A 19 -16.98 -20.19 23.30
C ALA A 19 -16.18 -19.98 22.02
N VAL A 20 -16.50 -20.68 20.95
CA VAL A 20 -15.82 -20.54 19.66
C VAL A 20 -16.00 -19.14 19.09
N VAL A 21 -17.22 -18.63 19.08
CA VAL A 21 -17.51 -17.28 18.57
C VAL A 21 -16.76 -16.22 19.38
N THR A 22 -16.70 -16.37 20.71
CA THR A 22 -15.98 -15.44 21.59
C THR A 22 -14.49 -15.42 21.27
N ILE A 23 -13.87 -16.57 21.10
CA ILE A 23 -12.45 -16.68 20.75
C ILE A 23 -12.18 -16.06 19.39
N LEU A 24 -12.98 -16.35 18.39
CA LEU A 24 -12.85 -15.79 17.06
C LEU A 24 -13.00 -14.26 17.07
N GLY A 25 -13.91 -13.74 17.90
CA GLY A 25 -14.12 -12.31 18.05
C GLY A 25 -12.91 -11.61 18.65
N ILE A 26 -12.25 -12.20 19.62
CA ILE A 26 -11.03 -11.65 20.22
C ILE A 26 -9.90 -11.60 19.21
N ILE A 27 -9.71 -12.67 18.45
CA ILE A 27 -8.68 -12.74 17.42
C ILE A 27 -8.91 -11.66 16.36
N ALA A 28 -10.15 -11.52 15.89
CA ALA A 28 -10.51 -10.53 14.90
C ALA A 28 -10.24 -9.09 15.40
N ALA A 29 -10.54 -8.80 16.66
CA ALA A 29 -10.30 -7.49 17.24
C ALA A 29 -8.81 -7.12 17.30
N ILE A 30 -7.93 -8.09 17.45
CA ILE A 30 -6.49 -7.87 17.49
C ILE A 30 -5.94 -7.67 16.05
N ILE A 31 -6.38 -8.48 15.12
CA ILE A 31 -5.85 -8.50 13.76
C ILE A 31 -6.22 -7.23 12.97
N VAL A 32 -7.47 -6.78 13.07
CA VAL A 32 -7.97 -5.64 12.27
C VAL A 32 -7.15 -4.36 12.48
N PRO A 33 -6.84 -3.92 13.70
CA PRO A 33 -5.99 -2.73 13.89
C PRO A 33 -4.60 -2.88 13.29
N ARG A 34 -4.00 -4.06 13.38
CA ARG A 34 -2.67 -4.32 12.80
C ARG A 34 -2.68 -4.23 11.29
N VAL A 35 -3.70 -4.76 10.65
CA VAL A 35 -3.85 -4.66 9.20
C VAL A 35 -3.97 -3.20 8.76
N THR A 36 -4.74 -2.39 9.47
CA THR A 36 -4.90 -0.96 9.17
C THR A 36 -3.56 -0.21 9.25
N VAL A 37 -2.80 -0.42 10.34
CA VAL A 37 -1.49 0.20 10.51
C VAL A 37 -0.52 -0.27 9.43
N SER A 38 -0.51 -1.56 9.11
CA SER A 38 0.35 -2.11 8.05
C SER A 38 0.03 -1.50 6.70
N SER A 39 -1.25 -1.27 6.39
CA SER A 39 -1.67 -0.66 5.13
C SER A 39 -1.17 0.78 5.01
N ALA A 40 -1.31 1.59 6.06
CA ALA A 40 -0.81 2.96 6.07
C ALA A 40 0.71 3.00 5.92
N THR A 41 1.43 2.14 6.62
CA THR A 41 2.89 2.04 6.53
C THR A 41 3.31 1.60 5.13
N ALA A 42 2.62 0.65 4.53
CA ALA A 42 2.91 0.20 3.17
C ALA A 42 2.75 1.32 2.15
N LYS A 43 1.71 2.13 2.27
CA LYS A 43 1.50 3.29 1.40
C LYS A 43 2.62 4.31 1.51
N GLN A 44 3.09 4.59 2.71
CA GLN A 44 4.21 5.50 2.93
C GLN A 44 5.50 4.96 2.30
N LYS A 45 5.77 3.69 2.42
CA LYS A 45 6.95 3.06 1.81
C LYS A 45 6.87 3.07 0.29
N VAL A 46 5.71 2.86 -0.28
CA VAL A 46 5.51 2.96 -1.73
C VAL A 46 5.75 4.39 -2.19
N ARG A 47 5.25 5.39 -1.46
CA ARG A 47 5.53 6.80 -1.74
C ARG A 47 7.02 7.09 -1.72
N ASP A 48 7.74 6.62 -0.71
CA ASP A 48 9.18 6.83 -0.59
C ASP A 48 9.93 6.17 -1.75
N HIS A 49 9.49 4.98 -2.17
CA HIS A 49 10.03 4.30 -3.35
C HIS A 49 9.77 5.10 -4.64
N HIS A 50 8.57 5.64 -4.80
CA HIS A 50 8.25 6.50 -5.94
C HIS A 50 9.16 7.73 -5.98
N LYS A 51 9.35 8.39 -4.85
CA LYS A 51 10.23 9.56 -4.76
C LYS A 51 11.66 9.21 -5.15
N ALA A 52 12.19 8.12 -4.66
CA ALA A 52 13.55 7.67 -5.00
C ALA A 52 13.68 7.38 -6.50
N THR A 53 12.69 6.71 -7.08
CA THR A 53 12.68 6.39 -8.51
C THR A 53 12.61 7.66 -9.36
N ILE A 54 11.74 8.61 -9.00
CA ILE A 54 11.59 9.87 -9.73
C ILE A 54 12.86 10.72 -9.60
N ASN A 55 13.45 10.79 -8.42
CA ASN A 55 14.71 11.52 -8.22
C ASN A 55 15.85 10.96 -9.08
N ALA A 56 15.93 9.64 -9.20
CA ALA A 56 16.91 8.99 -10.07
C ALA A 56 16.67 9.36 -11.55
N ALA A 57 15.42 9.39 -11.99
CA ALA A 57 15.06 9.80 -13.33
C ALA A 57 15.37 11.28 -13.60
N VAL A 58 15.16 12.16 -12.61
CA VAL A 58 15.49 13.57 -12.69
C VAL A 58 16.99 13.77 -12.89
N GLU A 59 17.82 13.07 -12.12
CA GLU A 59 19.27 13.13 -12.27
C GLU A 59 19.72 12.61 -13.64
N ARG A 60 19.14 11.53 -14.10
CA ARG A 60 19.44 10.97 -15.41
C ARG A 60 19.06 11.93 -16.54
N TYR A 61 17.91 12.60 -16.42
CA TYR A 61 17.50 13.63 -17.37
C TYR A 61 18.51 14.79 -17.43
N TYR A 62 19.00 15.21 -16.26
CA TYR A 62 20.03 16.27 -16.21
C TYR A 62 21.32 15.84 -16.92
N ILE A 63 21.76 14.61 -16.70
CA ILE A 63 22.95 14.07 -17.37
C ILE A 63 22.75 14.03 -18.88
N ASP A 64 21.58 13.60 -19.33
CA ASP A 64 21.28 13.44 -20.76
C ASP A 64 21.09 14.78 -21.48
N ASN A 65 20.53 15.79 -20.81
CA ASN A 65 20.09 17.02 -21.44
C ASN A 65 20.80 18.29 -20.92
N ASN A 66 21.63 18.18 -19.90
CA ASN A 66 22.31 19.30 -19.25
C ASN A 66 21.34 20.36 -18.69
N ALA A 67 20.13 19.97 -18.38
CA ALA A 67 19.09 20.83 -17.83
C ALA A 67 18.18 20.02 -16.93
N TRP A 68 17.61 20.63 -15.89
CA TRP A 68 16.66 19.99 -15.03
C TRP A 68 15.28 19.94 -15.68
N PRO A 69 14.49 18.90 -15.42
CA PRO A 69 13.12 18.84 -15.94
C PRO A 69 12.23 19.92 -15.30
N ALA A 70 11.08 20.18 -15.92
CA ALA A 70 10.10 21.13 -15.42
C ALA A 70 9.55 20.71 -14.06
N ALA A 71 9.03 21.68 -13.30
CA ALA A 71 8.48 21.41 -11.96
C ALA A 71 7.34 20.41 -11.96
N ASP A 72 6.58 20.31 -13.03
CA ASP A 72 5.48 19.36 -13.19
C ASP A 72 5.95 17.97 -13.64
N LEU A 73 7.24 17.79 -13.85
CA LEU A 73 7.87 16.54 -14.30
C LEU A 73 7.39 16.06 -15.69
N SER A 74 6.80 16.94 -16.49
CA SER A 74 6.29 16.56 -17.82
C SER A 74 7.38 16.05 -18.76
N ASN A 75 8.60 16.58 -18.63
CA ASN A 75 9.72 16.17 -19.47
C ASN A 75 10.10 14.70 -19.33
N ILE A 76 9.93 14.13 -18.14
CA ILE A 76 10.23 12.73 -17.87
C ILE A 76 8.97 11.87 -17.83
N GLY A 77 7.86 12.42 -17.37
CA GLY A 77 6.60 11.68 -17.23
C GLY A 77 5.96 11.28 -18.56
N SER A 78 6.12 12.11 -19.58
CA SER A 78 5.63 11.81 -20.92
C SER A 78 6.65 11.10 -21.81
N ASN A 79 7.84 10.84 -21.29
CA ASN A 79 8.92 10.20 -22.06
C ASN A 79 9.07 8.73 -21.66
N ALA A 80 8.83 7.84 -22.61
CA ALA A 80 8.90 6.41 -22.39
C ALA A 80 10.29 5.91 -21.99
N ASN A 81 11.36 6.67 -22.28
CA ASN A 81 12.72 6.31 -21.86
C ASN A 81 12.91 6.42 -20.34
N TYR A 82 12.13 7.24 -19.68
CA TYR A 82 12.19 7.44 -18.22
C TYR A 82 11.05 6.75 -17.51
N PHE A 83 9.83 6.94 -17.99
CA PHE A 83 8.62 6.34 -17.41
C PHE A 83 7.71 5.81 -18.51
N PRO A 84 7.87 4.54 -18.90
CA PRO A 84 7.06 3.94 -19.98
C PRO A 84 5.55 4.02 -19.74
N ASP A 85 5.14 3.88 -18.47
CA ASP A 85 3.74 3.89 -18.06
C ASP A 85 3.31 5.21 -17.41
N GLY A 86 4.17 6.24 -17.48
CA GLY A 86 3.94 7.51 -16.79
C GLY A 86 4.34 7.47 -15.31
N ILE A 87 4.33 8.64 -14.68
CA ILE A 87 4.66 8.75 -13.25
C ILE A 87 3.46 8.35 -12.42
N PRO A 88 3.61 7.43 -11.46
CA PRO A 88 2.50 7.06 -10.58
C PRO A 88 2.13 8.21 -9.65
N VAL A 89 0.90 8.21 -9.15
CA VAL A 89 0.45 9.17 -8.14
C VAL A 89 0.86 8.72 -6.75
N ASN A 90 0.89 9.68 -5.82
CA ASN A 90 1.18 9.42 -4.41
C ASN A 90 0.08 8.52 -3.82
N PRO A 91 0.39 7.31 -3.33
CA PRO A 91 -0.63 6.39 -2.82
C PRO A 91 -1.21 6.83 -1.47
N VAL A 92 -0.59 7.78 -0.77
CA VAL A 92 -1.06 8.26 0.53
C VAL A 92 -2.27 9.19 0.35
N ASP A 93 -2.20 10.12 -0.61
CA ASP A 93 -3.24 11.14 -0.81
C ASP A 93 -3.75 11.26 -2.26
N GLY A 94 -3.20 10.48 -3.18
CA GLY A 94 -3.62 10.49 -4.58
C GLY A 94 -3.15 11.70 -5.39
N THR A 95 -2.29 12.55 -4.83
CA THR A 95 -1.79 13.74 -5.52
C THR A 95 -0.63 13.41 -6.46
N SER A 96 -0.39 14.29 -7.43
CA SER A 96 0.77 14.17 -8.33
C SER A 96 2.03 14.65 -7.62
N TYR A 97 3.15 14.04 -7.98
CA TYR A 97 4.46 14.51 -7.51
C TYR A 97 4.90 15.75 -8.28
N SER A 98 5.66 16.59 -7.62
CA SER A 98 6.24 17.79 -8.25
C SER A 98 7.71 17.92 -7.86
N LEU A 99 8.48 18.57 -8.71
CA LEU A 99 9.90 18.83 -8.49
C LEU A 99 10.08 20.16 -7.78
N ASN A 100 10.84 20.16 -6.69
CA ASN A 100 11.29 21.39 -6.08
C ASN A 100 12.38 22.01 -6.94
N THR A 101 12.13 23.22 -7.44
CA THR A 101 13.04 23.88 -8.38
C THR A 101 14.34 24.38 -7.73
N THR A 102 14.39 24.44 -6.41
CA THR A 102 15.59 24.84 -5.66
C THR A 102 16.49 23.65 -5.37
N THR A 103 15.91 22.56 -4.86
CA THR A 103 16.67 21.35 -4.49
C THR A 103 16.80 20.36 -5.63
N HIS A 104 15.97 20.47 -6.67
CA HIS A 104 15.87 19.54 -7.79
C HIS A 104 15.52 18.13 -7.32
N ARG A 105 14.69 18.05 -6.31
CA ARG A 105 14.20 16.81 -5.71
C ARG A 105 12.69 16.83 -5.60
N VAL A 106 12.10 15.63 -5.64
CA VAL A 106 10.66 15.47 -5.46
C VAL A 106 10.32 15.50 -3.98
N ASN A 107 9.31 16.26 -3.63
CA ASN A 107 8.81 16.38 -2.26
C ASN A 107 7.87 15.23 -1.89
#